data_45af55a9ab578c1bad925984e8860e23
#
_entry.id   45af55a9ab578c1bad925984e8860e23
#
_cell.length_a   1.000
_cell.length_b   1.000
_cell.length_c   1.000
_cell.angle_alpha   90.00
_cell.angle_beta   90.00
_cell.angle_gamma   90.00
#
_symmetry.space_group_name_H-M   'P 1'
#
loop_
_entity.id
_entity.type
_entity.pdbx_description
1 polymer ?
#
loop_
_entity_poly.entity_id
_entity_poly.type
_entity_poly.pdbx_seq_one_letter_code
_entity_poly.pdbx_strand_id
1 'polypeptide(L)'
;RCIIHCEKKNEGFKTASKGQYVARCGNFIDAGTSYTGVLQVLKVIMGYEYLWQNIRVKGGAYGCMSSFNRIGEGFFVSYRDPNLKRTIEVYEGVADYLREFTVSDFDMNKSVIGPMSNLDQPMTPSLKGDRSLNLYMNHVSEDMLREERRQVLEAEQEDIRRLAPIVE
;
A
#
# COMPACT_ATOMS: atom_id res chain seq x y z
N ARG A 1 -31.91 5.35 -3.36
CA ARG A 1 -30.44 5.21 -3.63
C ARG A 1 -29.83 6.58 -3.45
N CYS A 2 -28.92 6.72 -2.48
CA CYS A 2 -28.13 7.92 -2.34
C CYS A 2 -27.00 7.87 -3.39
N ILE A 3 -26.93 8.88 -4.26
CA ILE A 3 -25.83 9.01 -5.23
C ILE A 3 -24.75 9.81 -4.51
N ILE A 4 -23.64 9.15 -4.20
CA ILE A 4 -22.47 9.81 -3.61
C ILE A 4 -21.60 10.28 -4.77
N HIS A 5 -21.41 11.60 -4.86
CA HIS A 5 -20.45 12.19 -5.78
C HIS A 5 -19.09 12.25 -5.06
N CYS A 6 -18.12 11.45 -5.51
CA CYS A 6 -16.76 11.52 -5.01
C CYS A 6 -16.01 12.65 -5.70
N GLU A 7 -15.52 13.60 -4.92
CA GLU A 7 -14.67 14.69 -5.40
C GLU A 7 -13.32 14.63 -4.73
N LYS A 8 -12.26 14.98 -5.46
CA LYS A 8 -10.92 15.14 -4.87
C LYS A 8 -10.96 16.32 -3.90
N LYS A 9 -10.69 16.06 -2.62
CA LYS A 9 -10.72 17.08 -1.57
C LYS A 9 -9.43 17.08 -0.76
N ASN A 10 -9.00 18.30 -0.38
CA ASN A 10 -7.99 18.50 0.65
C ASN A 10 -8.71 19.04 1.89
N GLU A 11 -8.93 18.19 2.87
CA GLU A 11 -9.67 18.51 4.07
C GLU A 11 -8.81 18.40 5.33
N GLY A 12 -9.04 19.26 6.30
CA GLY A 12 -8.36 19.24 7.59
C GLY A 12 -9.35 19.42 8.72
N PHE A 13 -9.30 18.51 9.71
CA PHE A 13 -10.16 18.54 10.88
C PHE A 13 -9.32 18.93 12.11
N LYS A 14 -9.75 19.97 12.83
CA LYS A 14 -9.11 20.36 14.10
C LYS A 14 -9.63 19.47 15.22
N THR A 15 -8.69 18.92 15.99
CA THR A 15 -8.98 18.13 17.19
C THR A 15 -8.22 18.67 18.38
N ALA A 16 -8.55 18.24 19.60
CA ALA A 16 -7.81 18.58 20.82
C ALA A 16 -6.48 17.81 20.96
N SER A 17 -6.17 16.89 20.03
CA SER A 17 -4.94 16.10 20.05
C SER A 17 -3.73 16.96 19.69
N LYS A 18 -2.60 16.71 20.37
CA LYS A 18 -1.30 17.31 20.01
C LYS A 18 -0.63 16.63 18.83
N GLY A 19 -0.99 15.38 18.52
CA GLY A 19 -0.50 14.61 17.37
C GLY A 19 -1.51 14.64 16.22
N GLN A 20 -1.00 14.62 15.01
CA GLN A 20 -1.81 14.66 13.79
C GLN A 20 -1.99 13.25 13.21
N TYR A 21 -3.02 13.11 12.41
CA TYR A 21 -3.24 11.98 11.52
C TYR A 21 -3.19 12.55 10.11
N VAL A 22 -2.23 12.12 9.32
CA VAL A 22 -2.04 12.62 7.94
C VAL A 22 -2.31 11.48 6.99
N ALA A 23 -3.26 11.67 6.07
CA ALA A 23 -3.63 10.68 5.08
C ALA A 23 -3.61 11.27 3.68
N ARG A 24 -3.13 10.48 2.72
CA ARG A 24 -3.31 10.70 1.28
C ARG A 24 -3.88 9.43 0.69
N CYS A 25 -4.95 9.53 -0.07
CA CYS A 25 -5.60 8.39 -0.72
C CYS A 25 -6.03 8.73 -2.15
N GLY A 26 -6.21 7.70 -2.95
CA GLY A 26 -6.70 7.80 -4.30
C GLY A 26 -7.16 6.47 -4.85
N ASN A 27 -7.76 6.47 -6.04
CA ASN A 27 -8.08 5.27 -6.77
C ASN A 27 -7.23 5.20 -8.04
N PHE A 28 -6.31 4.23 -8.08
CA PHE A 28 -5.39 4.07 -9.20
C PHE A 28 -6.03 3.38 -10.42
N ILE A 29 -7.15 2.67 -10.24
CA ILE A 29 -7.91 2.11 -11.39
C ILE A 29 -8.61 3.25 -12.13
N ASP A 30 -9.18 4.21 -11.44
CA ASP A 30 -9.79 5.40 -12.06
C ASP A 30 -8.73 6.24 -12.81
N ALA A 31 -7.46 6.16 -12.39
CA ALA A 31 -6.33 6.77 -13.08
C ALA A 31 -5.80 5.95 -14.27
N GLY A 32 -6.45 4.83 -14.63
CA GLY A 32 -6.12 4.01 -15.80
C GLY A 32 -5.09 2.92 -15.57
N THR A 33 -4.75 2.61 -14.31
CA THR A 33 -3.86 1.51 -13.95
C THR A 33 -4.64 0.30 -13.44
N SER A 34 -3.99 -0.84 -13.24
CA SER A 34 -4.62 -2.06 -12.76
C SER A 34 -3.92 -2.62 -11.53
N TYR A 35 -4.66 -3.40 -10.74
CA TYR A 35 -4.09 -4.10 -9.61
C TYR A 35 -3.11 -5.19 -10.07
N THR A 36 -1.98 -5.30 -9.37
CA THR A 36 -0.99 -6.36 -9.53
C THR A 36 -0.50 -6.86 -8.18
N GLY A 37 -0.10 -8.13 -8.09
CA GLY A 37 0.49 -8.73 -6.89
C GLY A 37 1.77 -8.01 -6.43
N VAL A 38 2.49 -7.34 -7.33
CA VAL A 38 3.68 -6.55 -7.00
C VAL A 38 3.37 -5.42 -5.98
N LEU A 39 2.12 -4.94 -5.92
CA LEU A 39 1.68 -3.96 -4.91
C LEU A 39 1.78 -4.49 -3.48
N GLN A 40 1.73 -5.80 -3.26
CA GLN A 40 1.96 -6.40 -1.95
C GLN A 40 3.45 -6.31 -1.55
N VAL A 41 4.34 -6.44 -2.53
CA VAL A 41 5.79 -6.24 -2.32
C VAL A 41 6.08 -4.76 -2.05
N LEU A 42 5.49 -3.87 -2.85
CA LEU A 42 5.58 -2.42 -2.65
C LEU A 42 5.15 -2.02 -1.23
N LYS A 43 4.04 -2.57 -0.72
CA LYS A 43 3.57 -2.31 0.64
C LYS A 43 4.63 -2.63 1.70
N VAL A 44 5.37 -3.72 1.53
CA VAL A 44 6.47 -4.10 2.44
C VAL A 44 7.63 -3.11 2.32
N ILE A 45 8.05 -2.79 1.11
CA ILE A 45 9.13 -1.82 0.86
C ILE A 45 8.77 -0.46 1.48
N MET A 46 7.56 0.05 1.23
CA MET A 46 7.09 1.31 1.82
C MET A 46 7.10 1.26 3.34
N GLY A 47 6.60 0.17 3.92
CA GLY A 47 6.42 0.03 5.36
C GLY A 47 7.71 -0.10 6.16
N TYR A 48 8.78 -0.62 5.56
CA TYR A 48 10.06 -0.84 6.26
C TYR A 48 11.17 0.11 5.83
N GLU A 49 11.08 0.69 4.63
CA GLU A 49 12.13 1.53 4.07
C GLU A 49 11.69 3.00 3.99
N TYR A 50 11.01 3.38 2.93
CA TYR A 50 10.77 4.78 2.61
C TYR A 50 9.92 5.52 3.65
N LEU A 51 8.71 5.03 3.93
CA LEU A 51 7.81 5.70 4.89
C LEU A 51 8.34 5.59 6.30
N TRP A 52 8.83 4.43 6.70
CA TRP A 52 9.39 4.23 8.02
C TRP A 52 10.57 5.16 8.30
N GLN A 53 11.53 5.24 7.39
CA GLN A 53 12.71 6.09 7.55
C GLN A 53 12.35 7.57 7.57
N ASN A 54 11.48 8.03 6.67
CA ASN A 54 11.21 9.46 6.52
C ASN A 54 10.15 9.99 7.48
N ILE A 55 9.12 9.21 7.78
CA ILE A 55 7.98 9.64 8.62
C ILE A 55 8.21 9.27 10.08
N ARG A 56 8.64 8.04 10.38
CA ARG A 56 8.83 7.61 11.76
C ARG A 56 10.21 7.99 12.29
N VAL A 57 11.28 7.50 11.67
CA VAL A 57 12.65 7.67 12.21
C VAL A 57 13.08 9.12 12.16
N LYS A 58 13.01 9.76 11.00
CA LYS A 58 13.41 11.15 10.81
C LYS A 58 12.31 12.14 11.17
N GLY A 59 11.04 11.76 11.00
CA GLY A 59 9.87 12.62 11.22
C GLY A 59 9.34 12.59 12.65
N GLY A 60 9.60 11.53 13.42
CA GLY A 60 9.14 11.39 14.79
C GLY A 60 7.67 10.99 14.95
N ALA A 61 7.00 10.56 13.88
CA ALA A 61 5.66 9.99 13.97
C ALA A 61 5.67 8.66 14.73
N TYR A 62 4.57 8.33 15.39
CA TYR A 62 4.45 7.04 16.09
C TYR A 62 4.42 5.87 15.11
N GLY A 63 3.74 6.03 13.97
CA GLY A 63 3.74 5.04 12.91
C GLY A 63 3.22 5.58 11.59
N CYS A 64 3.47 4.79 10.55
CA CYS A 64 3.01 5.04 9.19
C CYS A 64 2.66 3.70 8.52
N MET A 65 1.78 3.75 7.54
CA MET A 65 1.40 2.58 6.74
C MET A 65 0.97 2.96 5.34
N SER A 66 1.00 1.99 4.44
CA SER A 66 0.40 2.07 3.12
C SER A 66 -0.44 0.83 2.84
N SER A 67 -1.40 0.94 1.96
CA SER A 67 -2.17 -0.21 1.48
C SER A 67 -2.66 0.04 0.06
N PHE A 68 -2.77 -1.04 -0.69
CA PHE A 68 -3.29 -1.05 -2.05
C PHE A 68 -4.21 -2.27 -2.18
N ASN A 69 -5.42 -2.07 -2.68
CA ASN A 69 -6.39 -3.15 -2.81
C ASN A 69 -6.85 -3.39 -4.25
N ARG A 70 -7.59 -4.49 -4.47
CA ARG A 70 -8.03 -4.92 -5.79
C ARG A 70 -9.10 -4.00 -6.42
N ILE A 71 -9.78 -3.18 -5.63
CA ILE A 71 -10.76 -2.19 -6.12
C ILE A 71 -10.13 -0.85 -6.46
N GLY A 72 -8.78 -0.77 -6.44
CA GLY A 72 -8.02 0.39 -6.86
C GLY A 72 -7.73 1.40 -5.76
N GLU A 73 -8.21 1.20 -4.54
CA GLU A 73 -7.90 2.11 -3.45
C GLU A 73 -6.45 1.96 -3.01
N GLY A 74 -5.73 3.08 -3.04
CA GLY A 74 -4.39 3.21 -2.49
C GLY A 74 -4.36 4.31 -1.44
N PHE A 75 -3.61 4.11 -0.34
CA PHE A 75 -3.43 5.15 0.65
C PHE A 75 -2.08 5.08 1.36
N PHE A 76 -1.64 6.25 1.82
CA PHE A 76 -0.58 6.46 2.79
C PHE A 76 -1.16 7.14 4.02
N VAL A 77 -0.80 6.67 5.21
CA VAL A 77 -1.30 7.21 6.49
C VAL A 77 -0.16 7.28 7.49
N SER A 78 -0.10 8.40 8.23
CA SER A 78 0.68 8.49 9.46
C SER A 78 -0.24 8.81 10.65
N TYR A 79 0.20 8.42 11.84
CA TYR A 79 -0.56 8.68 13.06
C TYR A 79 0.33 9.11 14.21
N ARG A 80 -0.24 9.97 15.08
CA ARG A 80 0.52 10.70 16.10
C ARG A 80 1.78 11.35 15.52
N ASP A 81 1.58 12.02 14.41
CA ASP A 81 2.62 12.66 13.62
C ASP A 81 2.80 14.12 14.08
N PRO A 82 4.01 14.56 14.42
CA PRO A 82 4.25 15.97 14.75
C PRO A 82 4.34 16.88 13.52
N ASN A 83 4.45 16.32 12.31
CA ASN A 83 4.73 17.06 11.08
C ASN A 83 3.65 16.89 10.02
N LEU A 84 2.80 17.88 9.78
CA LEU A 84 1.81 17.82 8.70
C LEU A 84 2.47 18.03 7.32
N LYS A 85 3.12 19.18 7.13
CA LYS A 85 3.66 19.60 5.82
C LYS A 85 4.73 18.64 5.32
N ARG A 86 5.71 18.35 6.16
CA ARG A 86 6.80 17.42 5.83
C ARG A 86 6.29 16.03 5.45
N THR A 87 5.26 15.53 6.13
CA THR A 87 4.68 14.21 5.85
C THR A 87 3.98 14.19 4.50
N ILE A 88 3.29 15.28 4.13
CA ILE A 88 2.71 15.42 2.78
C ILE A 88 3.82 15.43 1.72
N GLU A 89 4.91 16.20 1.93
CA GLU A 89 6.08 16.22 1.03
C GLU A 89 6.70 14.82 0.87
N VAL A 90 6.76 14.02 1.94
CA VAL A 90 7.22 12.62 1.86
C VAL A 90 6.28 11.78 1.00
N TYR A 91 4.95 11.95 1.13
CA TYR A 91 4.00 11.22 0.28
C TYR A 91 4.11 11.61 -1.18
N GLU A 92 4.34 12.89 -1.48
CA GLU A 92 4.55 13.39 -2.85
C GLU A 92 5.84 12.84 -3.47
N GLY A 93 6.88 12.65 -2.67
CA GLY A 93 8.16 12.09 -3.11
C GLY A 93 8.18 10.57 -3.35
N VAL A 94 7.08 9.85 -3.08
CA VAL A 94 7.04 8.38 -3.27
C VAL A 94 7.28 7.98 -4.72
N ALA A 95 6.67 8.67 -5.68
CA ALA A 95 6.80 8.35 -7.09
C ALA A 95 8.26 8.46 -7.57
N ASP A 96 8.96 9.51 -7.15
CA ASP A 96 10.39 9.69 -7.51
C ASP A 96 11.26 8.63 -6.86
N TYR A 97 11.00 8.30 -5.59
CA TYR A 97 11.68 7.19 -4.94
C TYR A 97 11.50 5.87 -5.69
N LEU A 98 10.30 5.58 -6.19
CA LEU A 98 10.04 4.36 -6.96
C LEU A 98 10.76 4.36 -8.32
N ARG A 99 10.82 5.49 -9.02
CA ARG A 99 11.57 5.60 -10.30
C ARG A 99 13.06 5.31 -10.12
N GLU A 100 13.61 5.71 -8.99
CA GLU A 100 15.04 5.53 -8.66
C GLU A 100 15.31 4.28 -7.82
N PHE A 101 14.27 3.45 -7.57
CA PHE A 101 14.37 2.30 -6.68
C PHE A 101 15.49 1.35 -7.10
N THR A 102 16.40 1.11 -6.18
CA THR A 102 17.53 0.18 -6.37
C THR A 102 17.87 -0.48 -5.03
N VAL A 103 17.87 -1.81 -5.03
CA VAL A 103 18.23 -2.63 -3.88
C VAL A 103 19.06 -3.83 -4.35
N SER A 104 19.73 -4.51 -3.42
CA SER A 104 20.40 -5.78 -3.74
C SER A 104 19.36 -6.88 -4.01
N ASP A 105 19.76 -7.93 -4.74
CA ASP A 105 18.91 -9.11 -4.96
C ASP A 105 18.50 -9.77 -3.63
N PHE A 106 19.36 -9.73 -2.64
CA PHE A 106 19.06 -10.21 -1.30
C PHE A 106 17.92 -9.42 -0.64
N ASP A 107 17.95 -8.09 -0.70
CA ASP A 107 16.91 -7.24 -0.12
C ASP A 107 15.61 -7.34 -0.91
N MET A 108 15.69 -7.49 -2.23
CA MET A 108 14.51 -7.72 -3.07
C MET A 108 13.82 -9.04 -2.68
N ASN A 109 14.58 -10.13 -2.56
CA ASN A 109 14.06 -11.42 -2.12
C ASN A 109 13.44 -11.33 -0.70
N LYS A 110 14.06 -10.61 0.20
CA LYS A 110 13.52 -10.36 1.55
C LYS A 110 12.18 -9.65 1.50
N SER A 111 12.01 -8.69 0.58
CA SER A 111 10.75 -7.96 0.40
C SER A 111 9.62 -8.83 -0.17
N VAL A 112 9.94 -9.90 -0.88
CA VAL A 112 8.98 -10.90 -1.38
C VAL A 112 8.52 -11.87 -0.29
N ILE A 113 9.38 -12.22 0.67
CA ILE A 113 9.05 -13.20 1.74
C ILE A 113 7.88 -12.71 2.60
N GLY A 114 7.82 -11.42 2.93
CA GLY A 114 6.74 -10.86 3.74
C GLY A 114 5.35 -11.08 3.15
N PRO A 115 5.08 -10.65 1.92
CA PRO A 115 3.82 -10.91 1.23
C PRO A 115 3.50 -12.40 1.08
N MET A 116 4.49 -13.23 0.76
CA MET A 116 4.30 -14.67 0.65
C MET A 116 3.86 -15.31 1.97
N SER A 117 4.45 -14.89 3.08
CA SER A 117 4.06 -15.34 4.42
C SER A 117 2.59 -15.03 4.73
N ASN A 118 2.09 -13.87 4.28
CA ASN A 118 0.69 -13.48 4.43
C ASN A 118 -0.26 -14.31 3.53
N LEU A 119 0.17 -14.59 2.30
CA LEU A 119 -0.61 -15.40 1.36
C LEU A 119 -0.73 -16.87 1.81
N ASP A 120 0.32 -17.40 2.44
CA ASP A 120 0.44 -18.80 2.89
C ASP A 120 0.09 -19.00 4.37
N GLN A 121 -0.51 -18.02 5.01
CA GLN A 121 -0.83 -18.08 6.44
C GLN A 121 -1.74 -19.30 6.74
N PRO A 122 -1.37 -20.14 7.71
CA PRO A 122 -2.22 -21.23 8.17
C PRO A 122 -3.57 -20.72 8.67
N MET A 123 -4.66 -21.34 8.20
CA MET A 123 -6.02 -20.91 8.53
C MET A 123 -6.77 -22.01 9.25
N THR A 124 -7.49 -21.63 10.31
CA THR A 124 -8.50 -22.49 10.94
C THR A 124 -9.68 -22.74 9.98
N PRO A 125 -10.50 -23.78 10.20
CA PRO A 125 -11.70 -24.02 9.37
C PRO A 125 -12.63 -22.79 9.27
N SER A 126 -12.81 -22.04 10.36
CA SER A 126 -13.61 -20.81 10.37
C SER A 126 -13.02 -19.75 9.44
N LEU A 127 -11.72 -19.46 9.57
CA LEU A 127 -11.03 -18.47 8.71
C LEU A 127 -11.05 -18.89 7.23
N LYS A 128 -11.01 -20.19 6.92
CA LYS A 128 -11.17 -20.68 5.54
C LYS A 128 -12.57 -20.37 5.01
N GLY A 129 -13.61 -20.57 5.84
CA GLY A 129 -14.98 -20.23 5.49
C GLY A 129 -15.15 -18.72 5.23
N ASP A 130 -14.67 -17.89 6.15
CA ASP A 130 -14.73 -16.43 6.02
C ASP A 130 -13.98 -15.96 4.77
N ARG A 131 -12.79 -16.50 4.51
CA ARG A 131 -12.02 -16.18 3.31
C ARG A 131 -12.76 -16.59 2.04
N SER A 132 -13.33 -17.80 1.99
CA SER A 132 -14.09 -18.29 0.83
C SER A 132 -15.29 -17.40 0.55
N LEU A 133 -16.04 -17.01 1.59
CA LEU A 133 -17.17 -16.10 1.45
C LEU A 133 -16.72 -14.73 0.92
N ASN A 134 -15.65 -14.16 1.47
CA ASN A 134 -15.11 -12.89 1.00
C ASN A 134 -14.66 -12.95 -0.47
N LEU A 135 -13.95 -13.99 -0.88
CA LEU A 135 -13.53 -14.19 -2.26
C LEU A 135 -14.74 -14.30 -3.20
N TYR A 136 -15.76 -15.07 -2.81
CA TYR A 136 -16.99 -15.22 -3.57
C TYR A 136 -17.73 -13.88 -3.73
N MET A 137 -17.92 -13.13 -2.64
CA MET A 137 -18.61 -11.84 -2.65
C MET A 137 -17.87 -10.77 -3.47
N ASN A 138 -16.54 -10.85 -3.54
CA ASN A 138 -15.72 -9.92 -4.30
C ASN A 138 -15.35 -10.44 -5.70
N HIS A 139 -15.94 -11.54 -6.15
CA HIS A 139 -15.69 -12.15 -7.45
C HIS A 139 -14.21 -12.45 -7.74
N VAL A 140 -13.45 -12.85 -6.71
CA VAL A 140 -12.04 -13.22 -6.84
C VAL A 140 -11.94 -14.72 -7.12
N SER A 141 -11.47 -15.09 -8.31
CA SER A 141 -11.28 -16.48 -8.72
C SER A 141 -9.96 -17.06 -8.20
N GLU A 142 -9.84 -18.39 -8.22
CA GLU A 142 -8.57 -19.06 -7.91
C GLU A 142 -7.45 -18.66 -8.87
N ASP A 143 -7.76 -18.46 -10.14
CA ASP A 143 -6.77 -18.05 -11.13
C ASP A 143 -6.23 -16.66 -10.84
N MET A 144 -7.07 -15.75 -10.38
CA MET A 144 -6.63 -14.43 -9.92
C MET A 144 -5.70 -14.52 -8.70
N LEU A 145 -5.95 -15.45 -7.78
CA LEU A 145 -5.09 -15.68 -6.62
C LEU A 145 -3.76 -16.32 -7.01
N ARG A 146 -3.77 -17.27 -7.96
CA ARG A 146 -2.56 -17.89 -8.50
C ARG A 146 -1.70 -16.87 -9.23
N GLU A 147 -2.34 -16.00 -10.02
CA GLU A 147 -1.65 -14.95 -10.75
C GLU A 147 -1.03 -13.91 -9.79
N GLU A 148 -1.78 -13.46 -8.77
CA GLU A 148 -1.22 -12.59 -7.72
C GLU A 148 0.00 -13.22 -7.06
N ARG A 149 -0.11 -14.50 -6.68
CA ARG A 149 1.00 -15.23 -6.08
C ARG A 149 2.22 -15.30 -7.00
N ARG A 150 2.01 -15.57 -8.29
CA ARG A 150 3.07 -15.59 -9.29
C ARG A 150 3.75 -14.23 -9.40
N GLN A 151 2.98 -13.16 -9.50
CA GLN A 151 3.47 -11.79 -9.58
C GLN A 151 4.27 -11.39 -8.33
N VAL A 152 3.89 -11.84 -7.14
CA VAL A 152 4.67 -11.61 -5.91
C VAL A 152 5.99 -12.36 -5.95
N LEU A 153 5.99 -13.64 -6.36
CA LEU A 153 7.18 -14.50 -6.38
C LEU A 153 8.21 -14.05 -7.43
N GLU A 154 7.74 -13.58 -8.58
CA GLU A 154 8.56 -13.17 -9.72
C GLU A 154 8.87 -11.67 -9.71
N ALA A 155 8.47 -10.93 -8.66
CA ALA A 155 8.66 -9.49 -8.59
C ALA A 155 10.15 -9.11 -8.61
N GLU A 156 10.50 -8.22 -9.52
CA GLU A 156 11.84 -7.66 -9.70
C GLU A 156 11.85 -6.15 -9.41
N GLN A 157 13.05 -5.57 -9.32
CA GLN A 157 13.20 -4.12 -9.08
C GLN A 157 12.52 -3.27 -10.17
N GLU A 158 12.56 -3.72 -11.41
CA GLU A 158 11.94 -3.02 -12.52
C GLU A 158 10.41 -2.98 -12.39
N ASP A 159 9.81 -4.05 -11.85
CA ASP A 159 8.37 -4.06 -11.59
C ASP A 159 7.98 -3.04 -10.52
N ILE A 160 8.81 -2.86 -9.50
CA ILE A 160 8.61 -1.82 -8.48
C ILE A 160 8.69 -0.42 -9.11
N ARG A 161 9.66 -0.15 -9.99
CA ARG A 161 9.79 1.14 -10.70
C ARG A 161 8.55 1.44 -11.55
N ARG A 162 7.98 0.43 -12.21
CA ARG A 162 6.76 0.56 -13.02
C ARG A 162 5.51 0.94 -12.23
N LEU A 163 5.54 0.80 -10.90
CA LEU A 163 4.43 1.23 -10.03
C LEU A 163 4.42 2.74 -9.74
N ALA A 164 5.43 3.50 -10.14
CA ALA A 164 5.49 4.94 -9.88
C ALA A 164 4.21 5.70 -10.30
N PRO A 165 3.57 5.44 -11.47
CA PRO A 165 2.32 6.11 -11.86
C PRO A 165 1.12 5.78 -10.95
N ILE A 166 1.16 4.70 -10.18
CA ILE A 166 0.06 4.31 -9.27
C ILE A 166 0.00 5.22 -8.05
N VAL A 167 1.10 5.85 -7.68
CA VAL A 167 1.22 6.65 -6.46
C VAL A 167 1.32 8.15 -6.71
N GLU A 168 1.27 8.59 -7.96
CA GLU A 168 1.16 10.00 -8.39
C GLU A 168 -0.26 10.54 -8.16
#